data_029f8197fde6461c950287e84b8aafa7
#
_entry.id   029f8197fde6461c950287e84b8aafa7
#
_cell.length_a   1.000
_cell.length_b   1.000
_cell.length_c   1.000
_cell.angle_alpha   90.00
_cell.angle_beta   90.00
_cell.angle_gamma   90.00
#
_symmetry.space_group_name_H-M   'P 1'
#
loop_
_entity.id
_entity.type
_entity.pdbx_description
1 polymer ?
#
loop_
_entity_poly.entity_id
_entity_poly.type
_entity_poly.pdbx_seq_one_letter_code
_entity_poly.pdbx_strand_id
1 'polypeptide(L)'
;MNKLFLVFFACFSFLFAADGGEPTLNWVYKNEVELKKDQTARYTIAIEDKIYNLDFRWTLFVNEGLVMLYKYNKFPYQNILYKDYKLKSFKIKLKNRAENAFYEPYALIVFEDFDTKTKKAKFTVLLMDDKSSVRAERVLPKAD
;
A
#
# COMPACT_ATOMS: atom_id res chain seq x y z
N MET A 1 69.72 -21.95 25.95
CA MET A 1 68.88 -22.07 24.72
C MET A 1 67.44 -22.10 25.15
N ASN A 2 66.83 -20.94 25.17
CA ASN A 2 65.42 -20.79 25.58
C ASN A 2 64.54 -20.85 24.35
N LYS A 3 63.68 -21.88 24.30
CA LYS A 3 62.64 -21.98 23.28
C LYS A 3 61.43 -21.25 23.80
N LEU A 4 61.19 -20.08 23.22
CA LEU A 4 59.98 -19.28 23.43
C LEU A 4 58.80 -19.95 22.72
N PHE A 5 57.83 -20.46 23.48
CA PHE A 5 56.58 -21.05 22.98
C PHE A 5 55.59 -19.90 22.78
N LEU A 6 55.39 -19.53 21.52
CA LEU A 6 54.40 -18.51 21.12
C LEU A 6 53.04 -19.20 20.98
N VAL A 7 52.21 -19.02 22.00
CA VAL A 7 50.83 -19.51 21.95
C VAL A 7 49.98 -18.49 21.18
N PHE A 8 49.61 -18.85 19.95
CA PHE A 8 48.69 -18.08 19.13
C PHE A 8 47.27 -18.33 19.64
N PHE A 9 46.74 -17.38 20.39
CA PHE A 9 45.33 -17.37 20.80
C PHE A 9 44.50 -16.86 19.60
N ALA A 10 44.00 -17.78 18.78
CA ALA A 10 43.05 -17.47 17.73
C ALA A 10 41.68 -17.15 18.37
N CYS A 11 41.43 -15.85 18.57
CA CYS A 11 40.08 -15.38 18.90
C CYS A 11 39.16 -15.61 17.68
N PHE A 12 38.43 -16.70 17.73
CA PHE A 12 37.29 -16.94 16.82
C PHE A 12 36.18 -15.99 17.23
N SER A 13 36.20 -14.78 16.66
CA SER A 13 35.04 -13.89 16.72
C SER A 13 33.93 -14.48 15.84
N PHE A 14 33.01 -15.19 16.46
CA PHE A 14 31.72 -15.49 15.83
C PHE A 14 30.99 -14.16 15.63
N LEU A 15 31.15 -13.58 14.47
CA LEU A 15 30.23 -12.59 13.93
C LEU A 15 28.89 -13.31 13.69
N PHE A 16 28.02 -13.28 14.68
CA PHE A 16 26.60 -13.47 14.42
C PHE A 16 26.18 -12.25 13.57
N ALA A 17 26.22 -12.42 12.27
CA ALA A 17 25.43 -11.59 11.37
C ALA A 17 23.98 -11.86 11.76
N ALA A 18 23.40 -11.01 12.60
CA ALA A 18 21.96 -10.93 12.73
C ALA A 18 21.47 -10.52 11.36
N ASP A 19 20.92 -11.49 10.64
CA ASP A 19 20.23 -11.27 9.36
C ASP A 19 18.95 -10.50 9.69
N GLY A 20 19.11 -9.22 9.95
CA GLY A 20 18.07 -8.23 10.12
C GLY A 20 17.48 -7.89 8.76
N GLY A 21 16.98 -8.91 8.04
CA GLY A 21 16.20 -8.67 6.83
C GLY A 21 15.07 -7.72 7.18
N GLU A 22 15.00 -6.58 6.50
CA GLU A 22 13.85 -5.69 6.62
C GLU A 22 12.58 -6.52 6.37
N PRO A 23 11.56 -6.39 7.22
CA PRO A 23 10.33 -7.16 7.04
C PRO A 23 9.73 -6.81 5.68
N THR A 24 9.56 -7.81 4.83
CA THR A 24 8.96 -7.63 3.50
C THR A 24 7.50 -7.25 3.65
N LEU A 25 7.08 -6.22 2.89
CA LEU A 25 5.68 -5.81 2.87
C LEU A 25 4.82 -6.94 2.29
N ASN A 26 3.84 -7.38 3.05
CA ASN A 26 2.88 -8.39 2.63
C ASN A 26 1.65 -7.74 1.98
N TRP A 27 1.63 -7.71 0.65
CA TRP A 27 0.48 -7.25 -0.11
C TRP A 27 -0.55 -8.37 -0.23
N VAL A 28 -1.59 -8.32 0.59
CA VAL A 28 -2.67 -9.31 0.61
C VAL A 28 -3.70 -9.12 -0.50
N TYR A 29 -3.67 -7.96 -1.18
CA TYR A 29 -4.55 -7.65 -2.29
C TYR A 29 -3.89 -6.67 -3.25
N LYS A 30 -4.05 -6.89 -4.57
CA LYS A 30 -3.66 -5.98 -5.64
C LYS A 30 -4.74 -5.98 -6.71
N ASN A 31 -5.20 -4.80 -7.12
CA ASN A 31 -6.13 -4.63 -8.24
C ASN A 31 -5.78 -3.38 -9.05
N GLU A 32 -5.77 -3.50 -10.36
CA GLU A 32 -5.62 -2.36 -11.27
C GLU A 32 -6.99 -1.93 -11.80
N VAL A 33 -7.20 -0.62 -11.90
CA VAL A 33 -8.46 -0.05 -12.38
C VAL A 33 -8.22 1.19 -13.20
N GLU A 34 -8.93 1.29 -14.33
CA GLU A 34 -9.03 2.50 -15.13
C GLU A 34 -10.38 3.17 -14.90
N LEU A 35 -10.36 4.48 -14.68
CA LEU A 35 -11.56 5.26 -14.41
C LEU A 35 -11.65 6.45 -15.36
N LYS A 36 -12.82 6.68 -15.92
CA LYS A 36 -13.20 7.94 -16.53
C LYS A 36 -13.45 9.00 -15.44
N LYS A 37 -13.46 10.28 -15.84
CA LYS A 37 -13.84 11.36 -14.93
C LYS A 37 -15.17 11.04 -14.24
N ASP A 38 -15.21 11.28 -12.93
CA ASP A 38 -16.37 11.05 -12.03
C ASP A 38 -16.87 9.60 -11.94
N GLN A 39 -16.23 8.66 -12.64
CA GLN A 39 -16.50 7.23 -12.47
C GLN A 39 -15.95 6.76 -11.13
N THR A 40 -16.80 6.10 -10.34
CA THR A 40 -16.44 5.61 -9.00
C THR A 40 -15.97 4.16 -9.05
N ALA A 41 -14.79 3.89 -8.49
CA ALA A 41 -14.40 2.54 -8.10
C ALA A 41 -14.87 2.28 -6.67
N ARG A 42 -15.43 1.09 -6.43
CA ARG A 42 -15.92 0.65 -5.12
C ARG A 42 -15.21 -0.62 -4.70
N TYR A 43 -14.84 -0.67 -3.44
CA TYR A 43 -14.24 -1.85 -2.81
C TYR A 43 -14.94 -2.12 -1.48
N THR A 44 -15.22 -3.38 -1.24
CA THR A 44 -15.61 -3.88 0.07
C THR A 44 -14.36 -4.42 0.75
N ILE A 45 -14.07 -3.94 1.95
CA ILE A 45 -12.92 -4.34 2.76
C ILE A 45 -13.44 -5.01 4.01
N ALA A 46 -13.19 -6.31 4.13
CA ALA A 46 -13.51 -7.08 5.33
C ALA A 46 -12.30 -7.06 6.28
N ILE A 47 -12.54 -6.68 7.52
CA ILE A 47 -11.55 -6.65 8.59
C ILE A 47 -12.17 -7.39 9.78
N GLU A 48 -11.66 -8.59 10.06
CA GLU A 48 -12.29 -9.48 11.04
C GLU A 48 -13.77 -9.70 10.67
N ASP A 49 -14.70 -9.41 11.58
CA ASP A 49 -16.14 -9.58 11.36
C ASP A 49 -16.84 -8.30 10.84
N LYS A 50 -16.08 -7.27 10.48
CA LYS A 50 -16.62 -5.98 10.04
C LYS A 50 -16.35 -5.72 8.57
N ILE A 51 -17.33 -5.11 7.91
CA ILE A 51 -17.25 -4.71 6.51
C ILE A 51 -17.19 -3.19 6.41
N TYR A 52 -16.21 -2.71 5.66
CA TYR A 52 -16.00 -1.30 5.35
C TYR A 52 -16.07 -1.08 3.84
N ASN A 53 -16.50 0.10 3.44
CA ASN A 53 -16.52 0.49 2.03
C ASN A 53 -15.45 1.53 1.75
N LEU A 54 -14.73 1.33 0.65
CA LEU A 54 -13.82 2.30 0.07
C LEU A 54 -14.33 2.66 -1.32
N ASP A 55 -14.78 3.88 -1.49
CA ASP A 55 -15.16 4.45 -2.78
C ASP A 55 -14.15 5.52 -3.17
N PHE A 56 -13.70 5.54 -4.42
CA PHE A 56 -12.92 6.67 -4.91
C PHE A 56 -13.20 6.98 -6.39
N ARG A 57 -12.97 8.23 -6.76
CA ARG A 57 -13.08 8.76 -8.11
C ARG A 57 -12.12 9.93 -8.30
N TRP A 58 -11.79 10.24 -9.53
CA TRP A 58 -11.11 11.48 -9.84
C TRP A 58 -12.09 12.46 -10.53
N THR A 59 -11.86 13.76 -10.33
CA THR A 59 -12.79 14.81 -10.79
C THR A 59 -12.13 15.83 -11.68
N LEU A 60 -10.85 16.06 -11.53
CA LEU A 60 -10.11 17.05 -12.31
C LEU A 60 -8.67 16.58 -12.52
N PHE A 61 -8.18 16.81 -13.75
CA PHE A 61 -6.76 16.63 -14.07
C PHE A 61 -6.25 17.94 -14.70
N VAL A 62 -5.32 18.63 -14.04
CA VAL A 62 -4.76 19.90 -14.46
C VAL A 62 -3.33 20.02 -13.95
N ASN A 63 -2.44 20.54 -14.82
CA ASN A 63 -1.02 20.71 -14.48
C ASN A 63 -0.38 19.45 -13.87
N GLU A 64 -0.65 18.29 -14.51
CA GLU A 64 -0.18 16.96 -14.06
C GLU A 64 -0.73 16.51 -12.70
N GLY A 65 -1.55 17.32 -12.05
CA GLY A 65 -2.23 17.02 -10.80
C GLY A 65 -3.60 16.40 -11.03
N LEU A 66 -3.87 15.28 -10.41
CA LEU A 66 -5.15 14.58 -10.42
C LEU A 66 -5.86 14.78 -9.09
N VAL A 67 -7.00 15.45 -9.11
CA VAL A 67 -7.84 15.64 -7.92
C VAL A 67 -8.68 14.39 -7.67
N MET A 68 -8.41 13.76 -6.54
CA MET A 68 -9.09 12.56 -6.07
C MET A 68 -10.06 12.88 -4.96
N LEU A 69 -11.28 12.37 -5.09
CA LEU A 69 -12.23 12.30 -3.99
C LEU A 69 -12.36 10.83 -3.57
N TYR A 70 -12.24 10.57 -2.29
CA TYR A 70 -12.45 9.23 -1.78
C TYR A 70 -13.25 9.24 -0.48
N LYS A 71 -13.91 8.14 -0.21
CA LYS A 71 -14.69 7.91 0.99
C LYS A 71 -14.31 6.57 1.58
N TYR A 72 -13.82 6.58 2.80
CA TYR A 72 -13.58 5.38 3.56
C TYR A 72 -14.58 5.29 4.71
N ASN A 73 -15.33 4.21 4.74
CA ASN A 73 -16.50 4.02 5.60
C ASN A 73 -17.54 5.13 5.36
N LYS A 74 -17.64 6.14 6.20
CA LYS A 74 -18.59 7.26 6.07
C LYS A 74 -17.90 8.62 5.85
N PHE A 75 -16.58 8.66 5.96
CA PHE A 75 -15.82 9.91 5.95
C PHE A 75 -15.30 10.23 4.56
N PRO A 76 -15.64 11.42 4.01
CA PRO A 76 -15.11 11.89 2.74
C PRO A 76 -13.74 12.55 2.90
N TYR A 77 -12.88 12.39 1.91
CA TYR A 77 -11.53 12.96 1.85
C TYR A 77 -11.22 13.43 0.43
N GLN A 78 -10.24 14.33 0.32
CA GLN A 78 -9.71 14.80 -0.95
C GLN A 78 -8.18 14.76 -0.92
N ASN A 79 -7.58 14.34 -2.03
CA ASN A 79 -6.14 14.38 -2.27
C ASN A 79 -5.85 14.88 -3.69
N ILE A 80 -4.66 15.41 -3.90
CA ILE A 80 -4.13 15.71 -5.24
C ILE A 80 -2.92 14.81 -5.46
N LEU A 81 -2.95 14.03 -6.53
CA LEU A 81 -1.89 13.10 -6.89
C LEU A 81 -1.13 13.61 -8.11
N TYR A 82 0.18 13.41 -8.12
CA TYR A 82 1.08 13.75 -9.22
C TYR A 82 1.87 12.52 -9.63
N LYS A 83 1.82 12.12 -10.91
CA LYS A 83 2.42 10.90 -11.42
C LYS A 83 3.93 10.79 -11.11
N ASP A 84 4.68 11.84 -11.41
CA ASP A 84 6.15 11.83 -11.37
C ASP A 84 6.74 12.34 -10.05
N TYR A 85 5.93 12.51 -9.01
CA TYR A 85 6.34 13.01 -7.71
C TYR A 85 6.11 11.98 -6.60
N LYS A 86 6.71 12.22 -5.45
CA LYS A 86 6.46 11.42 -4.23
C LYS A 86 4.98 11.38 -3.80
N LEU A 87 4.16 12.27 -4.35
CA LEU A 87 2.72 12.38 -4.09
C LEU A 87 1.86 11.58 -5.08
N LYS A 88 2.40 10.57 -5.74
CA LYS A 88 1.62 9.72 -6.65
C LYS A 88 0.67 8.75 -5.96
N SER A 89 0.69 8.67 -4.65
CA SER A 89 -0.15 7.75 -3.88
C SER A 89 -0.61 8.36 -2.57
N PHE A 90 -1.69 7.81 -2.02
CA PHE A 90 -2.13 8.10 -0.67
C PHE A 90 -2.47 6.82 0.08
N LYS A 91 -2.28 6.88 1.39
CA LYS A 91 -2.44 5.76 2.32
C LYS A 91 -3.69 5.96 3.17
N ILE A 92 -4.49 4.91 3.30
CA ILE A 92 -5.67 4.86 4.17
C ILE A 92 -5.41 3.81 5.24
N LYS A 93 -5.34 4.25 6.50
CA LYS A 93 -5.24 3.34 7.64
C LYS A 93 -6.54 2.55 7.78
N LEU A 94 -6.46 1.22 7.82
CA LEU A 94 -7.62 0.34 7.89
C LEU A 94 -8.01 0.02 9.33
N LYS A 95 -7.03 -0.30 10.17
CA LYS A 95 -7.18 -0.57 11.61
C LYS A 95 -5.88 -0.25 12.35
N ASN A 96 -5.92 -0.30 13.68
CA ASN A 96 -4.71 -0.20 14.47
C ASN A 96 -3.82 -1.43 14.27
N ARG A 97 -2.53 -1.24 14.47
CA ARG A 97 -1.55 -2.33 14.42
C ARG A 97 -1.90 -3.39 15.47
N ALA A 98 -1.98 -4.65 15.04
CA ALA A 98 -2.14 -5.77 15.94
C ALA A 98 -0.88 -5.96 16.81
N GLU A 99 -1.03 -6.59 17.95
CA GLU A 99 0.09 -7.03 18.76
C GLU A 99 0.99 -7.97 17.95
N ASN A 100 2.30 -7.78 18.04
CA ASN A 100 3.31 -8.52 17.25
C ASN A 100 3.20 -8.36 15.71
N ALA A 101 2.49 -7.37 15.20
CA ALA A 101 2.55 -6.99 13.81
C ALA A 101 3.63 -5.91 13.58
N PHE A 102 4.34 -5.97 12.44
CA PHE A 102 5.34 -4.96 12.10
C PHE A 102 4.70 -3.66 11.62
N TYR A 103 3.60 -3.76 10.88
CA TYR A 103 2.94 -2.64 10.23
C TYR A 103 1.48 -2.51 10.63
N GLU A 104 0.97 -1.28 10.59
CA GLU A 104 -0.47 -1.05 10.61
C GLU A 104 -1.07 -1.45 9.27
N PRO A 105 -2.18 -2.22 9.24
CA PRO A 105 -2.87 -2.53 8.00
C PRO A 105 -3.36 -1.27 7.29
N TYR A 106 -3.11 -1.17 5.99
CA TYR A 106 -3.52 -0.02 5.20
C TYR A 106 -3.87 -0.37 3.75
N ALA A 107 -4.69 0.47 3.14
CA ALA A 107 -4.86 0.52 1.71
C ALA A 107 -3.95 1.62 1.12
N LEU A 108 -3.32 1.34 -0.01
CA LEU A 108 -2.54 2.29 -0.78
C LEU A 108 -3.18 2.42 -2.16
N ILE A 109 -3.55 3.65 -2.51
CA ILE A 109 -4.05 3.97 -3.85
C ILE A 109 -2.94 4.69 -4.59
N VAL A 110 -2.47 4.10 -5.67
CA VAL A 110 -1.37 4.62 -6.49
C VAL A 110 -1.94 5.12 -7.81
N PHE A 111 -1.64 6.35 -8.17
CA PHE A 111 -1.91 6.92 -9.48
C PHE A 111 -0.78 6.50 -10.43
N GLU A 112 -1.08 5.67 -11.41
CA GLU A 112 -0.07 5.10 -12.32
C GLU A 112 0.10 5.95 -13.56
N ASP A 113 -1.02 6.34 -14.20
CA ASP A 113 -0.97 7.06 -15.46
C ASP A 113 -2.29 7.78 -15.78
N PHE A 114 -2.21 8.76 -16.67
CA PHE A 114 -3.36 9.44 -17.24
C PHE A 114 -3.27 9.42 -18.79
N ASP A 115 -4.20 8.72 -19.42
CA ASP A 115 -4.32 8.72 -20.86
C ASP A 115 -5.07 9.96 -21.34
N THR A 116 -4.34 10.88 -21.96
CA THR A 116 -4.89 12.13 -22.48
C THR A 116 -5.85 11.93 -23.67
N LYS A 117 -5.73 10.81 -24.41
CA LYS A 117 -6.60 10.49 -25.55
C LYS A 117 -7.95 9.95 -25.08
N THR A 118 -7.93 8.95 -24.22
CA THR A 118 -9.15 8.32 -23.71
C THR A 118 -9.73 9.04 -22.48
N LYS A 119 -9.01 10.01 -21.91
CA LYS A 119 -9.37 10.73 -20.68
C LYS A 119 -9.65 9.78 -19.53
N LYS A 120 -8.80 8.77 -19.39
CA LYS A 120 -8.86 7.80 -18.28
C LYS A 120 -7.64 7.92 -17.39
N ALA A 121 -7.84 7.77 -16.09
CA ALA A 121 -6.79 7.63 -15.12
C ALA A 121 -6.65 6.16 -14.72
N LYS A 122 -5.40 5.66 -14.66
CA LYS A 122 -5.07 4.31 -14.21
C LYS A 122 -4.59 4.34 -12.77
N PHE A 123 -5.11 3.42 -11.96
CA PHE A 123 -4.77 3.27 -10.55
C PHE A 123 -4.40 1.84 -10.23
N THR A 124 -3.52 1.67 -9.24
CA THR A 124 -3.31 0.42 -8.55
C THR A 124 -3.80 0.56 -7.11
N VAL A 125 -4.64 -0.37 -6.69
CA VAL A 125 -5.14 -0.50 -5.30
C VAL A 125 -4.41 -1.66 -4.65
N LEU A 126 -3.71 -1.38 -3.57
CA LEU A 126 -2.95 -2.35 -2.79
C LEU A 126 -3.46 -2.37 -1.36
N LEU A 127 -3.57 -3.55 -0.76
CA LEU A 127 -3.79 -3.68 0.68
C LEU A 127 -2.60 -4.38 1.31
N MET A 128 -2.10 -3.79 2.38
CA MET A 128 -1.05 -4.35 3.20
C MET A 128 -1.62 -4.82 4.53
N ASP A 129 -1.33 -6.06 4.88
CA ASP A 129 -1.59 -6.60 6.21
C ASP A 129 -0.65 -7.80 6.47
N ASP A 130 0.29 -7.65 7.36
CA ASP A 130 1.25 -8.70 7.71
C ASP A 130 0.63 -9.87 8.49
N LYS A 131 -0.60 -9.72 8.99
CA LYS A 131 -1.39 -10.78 9.65
C LYS A 131 -2.43 -11.44 8.76
N SER A 132 -2.56 -10.98 7.50
CA SER A 132 -3.51 -11.50 6.50
C SER A 132 -4.97 -11.57 7.01
N SER A 133 -5.36 -10.66 7.90
CA SER A 133 -6.70 -10.57 8.47
C SER A 133 -7.63 -9.64 7.69
N VAL A 134 -7.08 -8.90 6.71
CA VAL A 134 -7.82 -7.99 5.84
C VAL A 134 -8.03 -8.64 4.48
N ARG A 135 -9.25 -8.53 3.95
CA ARG A 135 -9.61 -8.98 2.60
C ARG A 135 -10.31 -7.86 1.87
N ALA A 136 -10.15 -7.80 0.56
CA ALA A 136 -10.89 -6.85 -0.26
C ALA A 136 -11.46 -7.50 -1.50
N GLU A 137 -12.57 -6.94 -1.95
CA GLU A 137 -13.22 -7.28 -3.19
C GLU A 137 -13.66 -6.01 -3.91
N ARG A 138 -13.43 -5.94 -5.22
CA ARG A 138 -13.95 -4.87 -6.04
C ARG A 138 -15.42 -5.12 -6.38
N VAL A 139 -16.25 -4.14 -6.06
CA VAL A 139 -17.67 -4.17 -6.45
C VAL A 139 -17.79 -3.66 -7.89
N LEU A 140 -18.11 -4.54 -8.81
CA LEU A 140 -18.40 -4.14 -10.19
C LEU A 140 -19.77 -3.45 -10.27
N PRO A 141 -19.92 -2.41 -11.14
CA PRO A 141 -21.23 -1.86 -11.43
C PRO A 141 -22.14 -3.00 -11.94
N LYS A 142 -23.38 -3.01 -11.51
CA LYS A 142 -24.36 -3.91 -12.14
C LYS A 142 -24.42 -3.57 -13.61
N ALA A 143 -24.33 -4.57 -14.47
CA ALA A 143 -24.66 -4.41 -15.88
C ALA A 143 -26.15 -4.08 -15.96
N ASP A 144 -26.47 -2.90 -16.47
CA ASP A 144 -27.84 -2.50 -16.80
C ASP A 144 -28.32 -3.25 -18.06
#